data_e6264d690b2021ed96d027e4f9f83e6d
#
_entry.id   e6264d690b2021ed96d027e4f9f83e6d
#
_cell.length_a   1.000
_cell.length_b   1.000
_cell.length_c   1.000
_cell.angle_alpha   90.00
_cell.angle_beta   90.00
_cell.angle_gamma   90.00
#
_symmetry.space_group_name_H-M   'P 1'
#
loop_
_entity.id
_entity.type
_entity.pdbx_description
1 polymer ?
#
loop_
_entity_poly.entity_id
_entity_poly.type
_entity_poly.pdbx_seq_one_letter_code
_entity_poly.pdbx_strand_id
1 'polypeptide(L)'
;MAGNSFGGSIVLRLAAERPDLVRGVVAHEPPLFALLADDLGLAPVLEEVAARVGAVVERIRAGDHAGAAEQFVETVALGPGTWAQLPDRVRQTMIANAPTFLDETGDPDQLTLDLGRLGSMARPVLFTVGDHSPPTFAPVVAKLARALPHARVVTLAGAGHIPHVSHPDRYVEAVATHITSGTSEQVTHVAG
;
A
#
# COMPACT_ATOMS: atom_id res chain seq x y z
N MET A 1 1.00 4.60 -12.87
CA MET A 1 0.87 5.25 -11.55
C MET A 1 1.53 4.37 -10.52
N ALA A 2 2.10 4.96 -9.44
CA ALA A 2 2.70 4.20 -8.36
C ALA A 2 2.14 4.68 -7.02
N GLY A 3 1.90 3.76 -6.09
CA GLY A 3 1.42 4.05 -4.74
C GLY A 3 2.02 3.10 -3.71
N ASN A 4 2.29 3.62 -2.51
CA ASN A 4 2.69 2.86 -1.35
C ASN A 4 1.60 2.93 -0.29
N SER A 5 1.38 1.83 0.43
CA SER A 5 0.39 1.78 1.51
C SER A 5 -1.00 2.22 1.04
N PHE A 6 -1.65 3.14 1.71
CA PHE A 6 -2.95 3.70 1.30
C PHE A 6 -2.92 4.28 -0.12
N GLY A 7 -1.81 4.93 -0.54
CA GLY A 7 -1.61 5.34 -1.93
C GLY A 7 -1.65 4.16 -2.92
N GLY A 8 -1.22 2.97 -2.50
CA GLY A 8 -1.37 1.72 -3.26
C GLY A 8 -2.83 1.32 -3.44
N SER A 9 -3.65 1.44 -2.38
CA SER A 9 -5.10 1.21 -2.46
C SER A 9 -5.78 2.19 -3.40
N ILE A 10 -5.43 3.49 -3.32
CA ILE A 10 -5.99 4.53 -4.18
C ILE A 10 -5.71 4.24 -5.67
N VAL A 11 -4.45 3.92 -6.03
CA VAL A 11 -4.11 3.68 -7.43
C VAL A 11 -4.77 2.41 -7.98
N LEU A 12 -4.96 1.38 -7.15
CA LEU A 12 -5.68 0.17 -7.54
C LEU A 12 -7.18 0.42 -7.72
N ARG A 13 -7.83 1.16 -6.83
CA ARG A 13 -9.24 1.56 -6.96
C ARG A 13 -9.45 2.41 -8.21
N LEU A 14 -8.60 3.42 -8.42
CA LEU A 14 -8.67 4.24 -9.61
C LEU A 14 -8.50 3.40 -10.89
N ALA A 15 -7.56 2.47 -10.90
CA ALA A 15 -7.32 1.61 -12.05
C ALA A 15 -8.49 0.64 -12.33
N ALA A 16 -9.16 0.14 -11.28
CA ALA A 16 -10.36 -0.68 -11.41
C ALA A 16 -11.56 0.11 -11.93
N GLU A 17 -11.73 1.38 -11.53
CA GLU A 17 -12.85 2.22 -11.91
C GLU A 17 -12.62 2.96 -13.24
N ARG A 18 -11.40 3.41 -13.48
CA ARG A 18 -11.01 4.23 -14.62
C ARG A 18 -9.72 3.72 -15.27
N PRO A 19 -9.74 2.50 -15.86
CA PRO A 19 -8.56 1.92 -16.53
C PRO A 19 -8.08 2.76 -17.72
N ASP A 20 -8.93 3.64 -18.26
CA ASP A 20 -8.59 4.60 -19.31
C ASP A 20 -7.58 5.66 -18.86
N LEU A 21 -7.53 5.99 -17.55
CA LEU A 21 -6.63 7.00 -17.01
C LEU A 21 -5.24 6.47 -16.67
N VAL A 22 -5.02 5.14 -16.67
CA VAL A 22 -3.77 4.54 -16.26
C VAL A 22 -3.13 3.73 -17.39
N ARG A 23 -1.81 3.84 -17.55
CA ARG A 23 -1.03 3.00 -18.47
C ARG A 23 -0.47 1.75 -17.79
N GLY A 24 -0.38 1.77 -16.48
CA GLY A 24 0.07 0.68 -15.62
C GLY A 24 0.06 1.10 -14.17
N VAL A 25 0.13 0.12 -13.28
CA VAL A 25 0.07 0.31 -11.82
C VAL A 25 1.27 -0.33 -11.16
N VAL A 26 1.84 0.37 -10.19
CA VAL A 26 2.76 -0.19 -9.19
C VAL A 26 2.14 0.04 -7.81
N ALA A 27 1.88 -1.02 -7.07
CA ALA A 27 1.35 -0.93 -5.71
C ALA A 27 2.26 -1.67 -4.74
N HIS A 28 2.80 -0.92 -3.75
CA HIS A 28 3.56 -1.50 -2.65
C HIS A 28 2.67 -1.57 -1.41
N GLU A 29 2.43 -2.81 -0.96
CA GLU A 29 1.74 -3.12 0.31
C GLU A 29 0.46 -2.32 0.57
N PRO A 30 -0.54 -2.38 -0.32
CA PRO A 30 -1.81 -1.72 -0.09
C PRO A 30 -2.53 -2.35 1.12
N PRO A 31 -3.06 -1.58 2.10
CA PRO A 31 -3.71 -2.11 3.30
C PRO A 31 -5.16 -2.55 3.05
N LEU A 32 -5.39 -3.34 2.02
CA LEU A 32 -6.71 -3.86 1.65
C LEU A 32 -7.10 -5.06 2.52
N PHE A 33 -7.10 -4.87 3.83
CA PHE A 33 -7.25 -5.93 4.82
C PHE A 33 -8.63 -6.60 4.80
N ALA A 34 -9.66 -5.96 4.28
CA ALA A 34 -10.96 -6.61 4.07
C ALA A 34 -10.87 -7.83 3.14
N LEU A 35 -9.86 -7.89 2.27
CA LEU A 35 -9.60 -9.08 1.46
C LEU A 35 -9.19 -10.31 2.28
N LEU A 36 -8.78 -10.12 3.53
CA LEU A 36 -8.34 -11.21 4.44
C LEU A 36 -9.43 -11.64 5.42
N ALA A 37 -10.67 -11.14 5.28
CA ALA A 37 -11.76 -11.42 6.23
C ALA A 37 -12.12 -12.91 6.36
N ASP A 38 -11.82 -13.72 5.35
CA ASP A 38 -12.02 -15.18 5.33
C ASP A 38 -10.81 -15.97 5.89
N ASP A 39 -9.72 -15.32 6.22
CA ASP A 39 -8.51 -15.95 6.79
C ASP A 39 -8.55 -15.92 8.33
N LEU A 40 -9.13 -16.98 8.91
CA LEU A 40 -9.26 -17.09 10.37
C LEU A 40 -7.90 -17.10 11.10
N GLY A 41 -6.81 -17.48 10.42
CA GLY A 41 -5.47 -17.47 10.99
C GLY A 41 -4.92 -16.07 11.20
N LEU A 42 -5.40 -15.11 10.40
CA LEU A 42 -4.99 -13.70 10.47
C LEU A 42 -5.94 -12.84 11.32
N ALA A 43 -7.10 -13.35 11.72
CA ALA A 43 -8.10 -12.57 12.46
C ALA A 43 -7.52 -11.88 13.71
N PRO A 44 -6.73 -12.54 14.59
CA PRO A 44 -6.17 -11.88 15.77
C PRO A 44 -5.22 -10.73 15.42
N VAL A 45 -4.44 -10.87 14.34
CA VAL A 45 -3.51 -9.82 13.90
C VAL A 45 -4.27 -8.63 13.31
N LEU A 46 -5.33 -8.90 12.56
CA LEU A 46 -6.19 -7.84 11.99
C LEU A 46 -6.95 -7.07 13.07
N GLU A 47 -7.42 -7.76 14.11
CA GLU A 47 -8.04 -7.13 15.28
C GLU A 47 -7.05 -6.23 16.01
N GLU A 48 -5.81 -6.68 16.19
CA GLU A 48 -4.75 -5.87 16.81
C GLU A 48 -4.43 -4.62 15.97
N VAL A 49 -4.33 -4.74 14.64
CA VAL A 49 -4.13 -3.60 13.73
C VAL A 49 -5.29 -2.63 13.85
N ALA A 50 -6.53 -3.11 13.83
CA ALA A 50 -7.72 -2.27 13.98
C ALA A 50 -7.74 -1.51 15.32
N ALA A 51 -7.36 -2.17 16.42
CA ALA A 51 -7.27 -1.55 17.73
C ALA A 51 -6.20 -0.44 17.77
N ARG A 52 -5.02 -0.67 17.15
CA ARG A 52 -3.95 0.34 17.04
C ARG A 52 -4.39 1.55 16.23
N VAL A 53 -5.04 1.32 15.08
CA VAL A 53 -5.62 2.38 14.25
C VAL A 53 -6.67 3.17 15.02
N GLY A 54 -7.57 2.49 15.74
CA GLY A 54 -8.58 3.14 16.58
C GLY A 54 -7.97 4.05 17.64
N ALA A 55 -6.88 3.61 18.29
CA ALA A 55 -6.18 4.43 19.29
C ALA A 55 -5.55 5.70 18.68
N VAL A 56 -5.03 5.63 17.46
CA VAL A 56 -4.53 6.80 16.71
C VAL A 56 -5.68 7.76 16.40
N VAL A 57 -6.80 7.25 15.90
CA VAL A 57 -8.00 8.03 15.58
C VAL A 57 -8.50 8.81 16.81
N GLU A 58 -8.58 8.16 17.98
CA GLU A 58 -9.01 8.82 19.22
C GLU A 58 -8.07 9.97 19.63
N ARG A 59 -6.75 9.82 19.45
CA ARG A 59 -5.80 10.93 19.70
C ARG A 59 -6.03 12.10 18.76
N ILE A 60 -6.26 11.84 17.47
CA ILE A 60 -6.52 12.91 16.50
C ILE A 60 -7.80 13.65 16.89
N ARG A 61 -8.87 12.93 17.24
CA ARG A 61 -10.14 13.51 17.71
C ARG A 61 -9.99 14.35 18.98
N ALA A 62 -9.05 13.98 19.83
CA ALA A 62 -8.71 14.73 21.03
C ALA A 62 -7.81 15.96 20.76
N GLY A 63 -7.38 16.19 19.50
CA GLY A 63 -6.48 17.27 19.10
C GLY A 63 -5.00 17.00 19.35
N ASP A 64 -4.63 15.79 19.81
CA ASP A 64 -3.25 15.37 20.01
C ASP A 64 -2.64 14.86 18.70
N HIS A 65 -2.47 15.76 17.73
CA HIS A 65 -1.93 15.42 16.40
C HIS A 65 -0.49 14.93 16.46
N ALA A 66 0.32 15.48 17.37
CA ALA A 66 1.72 15.08 17.52
C ALA A 66 1.83 13.65 18.08
N GLY A 67 1.13 13.36 19.18
CA GLY A 67 1.10 12.01 19.74
C GLY A 67 0.44 10.99 18.82
N ALA A 68 -0.57 11.41 18.03
CA ALA A 68 -1.17 10.54 17.02
C ALA A 68 -0.20 10.16 15.90
N ALA A 69 0.55 11.14 15.37
CA ALA A 69 1.55 10.89 14.32
C ALA A 69 2.68 9.98 14.82
N GLU A 70 3.18 10.21 16.03
CA GLU A 70 4.17 9.34 16.67
C GLU A 70 3.61 7.94 16.85
N GLN A 71 2.42 7.80 17.44
CA GLN A 71 1.80 6.49 17.67
C GLN A 71 1.53 5.74 16.38
N PHE A 72 1.08 6.42 15.32
CA PHE A 72 0.88 5.81 14.01
C PHE A 72 2.19 5.22 13.47
N VAL A 73 3.28 5.98 13.51
CA VAL A 73 4.60 5.51 13.06
C VAL A 73 5.09 4.31 13.86
N GLU A 74 5.02 4.40 15.19
CA GLU A 74 5.56 3.41 16.11
C GLU A 74 4.75 2.11 16.15
N THR A 75 3.42 2.18 15.96
CA THR A 75 2.56 1.02 16.22
C THR A 75 1.80 0.50 15.00
N VAL A 76 1.62 1.33 13.96
CA VAL A 76 0.85 0.94 12.76
C VAL A 76 1.75 0.80 11.55
N ALA A 77 2.57 1.82 11.23
CA ALA A 77 3.22 1.90 9.94
C ALA A 77 4.63 1.31 9.88
N LEU A 78 5.53 1.70 10.81
CA LEU A 78 6.96 1.44 10.67
C LEU A 78 7.57 0.63 11.83
N GLY A 79 6.96 0.67 13.00
CA GLY A 79 7.38 -0.08 14.17
C GLY A 79 8.16 0.73 15.21
N PRO A 80 8.38 0.13 16.40
CA PRO A 80 8.93 0.82 17.57
C PRO A 80 10.32 1.42 17.33
N GLY A 81 10.53 2.63 17.88
CA GLY A 81 11.79 3.38 17.80
C GLY A 81 12.02 4.12 16.48
N THR A 82 11.12 3.98 15.52
CA THR A 82 11.27 4.62 14.19
C THR A 82 11.02 6.13 14.26
N TRP A 83 10.07 6.59 15.07
CA TRP A 83 9.76 8.01 15.18
C TRP A 83 10.96 8.89 15.50
N ALA A 84 11.78 8.47 16.46
CA ALA A 84 12.98 9.20 16.86
C ALA A 84 14.06 9.27 15.77
N GLN A 85 14.03 8.33 14.82
CA GLN A 85 14.98 8.26 13.70
C GLN A 85 14.53 9.09 12.48
N LEU A 86 13.25 9.49 12.43
CA LEU A 86 12.76 10.29 11.33
C LEU A 86 13.33 11.72 11.39
N PRO A 87 13.72 12.31 10.24
CA PRO A 87 14.07 13.71 10.15
C PRO A 87 12.93 14.62 10.65
N ASP A 88 13.27 15.73 11.31
CA ASP A 88 12.29 16.70 11.84
C ASP A 88 11.26 17.13 10.80
N ARG A 89 11.69 17.39 9.57
CA ARG A 89 10.80 17.76 8.47
C ARG A 89 9.74 16.71 8.21
N VAL A 90 10.11 15.43 8.28
CA VAL A 90 9.18 14.31 8.06
C VAL A 90 8.17 14.24 9.21
N ARG A 91 8.65 14.32 10.45
CA ARG A 91 7.79 14.36 11.64
C ARG A 91 6.78 15.50 11.57
N GLN A 92 7.23 16.73 11.24
CA GLN A 92 6.33 17.88 11.10
C GLN A 92 5.29 17.68 10.00
N THR A 93 5.67 17.10 8.86
CA THR A 93 4.72 16.76 7.79
C THR A 93 3.68 15.76 8.27
N MET A 94 4.07 14.72 8.99
CA MET A 94 3.14 13.71 9.53
C MET A 94 2.19 14.32 10.56
N ILE A 95 2.68 15.19 11.46
CA ILE A 95 1.85 15.90 12.43
C ILE A 95 0.82 16.80 11.72
N ALA A 96 1.25 17.57 10.72
CA ALA A 96 0.38 18.45 9.97
C ALA A 96 -0.71 17.69 9.19
N ASN A 97 -0.39 16.48 8.71
CA ASN A 97 -1.31 15.63 7.96
C ASN A 97 -2.12 14.67 8.86
N ALA A 98 -1.88 14.60 10.17
CA ALA A 98 -2.61 13.68 11.04
C ALA A 98 -4.15 13.80 10.92
N PRO A 99 -4.75 15.01 10.79
CA PRO A 99 -6.19 15.14 10.59
C PRO A 99 -6.74 14.43 9.35
N THR A 100 -5.97 14.32 8.27
CA THR A 100 -6.43 13.66 7.03
C THR A 100 -6.66 12.16 7.22
N PHE A 101 -6.06 11.55 8.26
CA PHE A 101 -6.28 10.16 8.61
C PHE A 101 -7.72 9.90 9.10
N LEU A 102 -8.43 10.92 9.60
CA LEU A 102 -9.86 10.79 9.91
C LEU A 102 -10.70 10.65 8.65
N ASP A 103 -10.33 11.35 7.57
CA ASP A 103 -11.03 11.23 6.29
C ASP A 103 -10.77 9.84 5.69
N GLU A 104 -9.51 9.37 5.75
CA GLU A 104 -9.13 8.03 5.31
C GLU A 104 -9.90 6.96 6.08
N THR A 105 -9.88 6.98 7.42
CA THR A 105 -10.56 5.99 8.27
C THR A 105 -12.08 6.16 8.31
N GLY A 106 -12.59 7.29 7.87
CA GLY A 106 -14.01 7.57 7.71
C GLY A 106 -14.62 7.02 6.41
N ASP A 107 -13.80 6.66 5.42
CA ASP A 107 -14.26 6.00 4.19
C ASP A 107 -14.64 4.52 4.51
N PRO A 108 -15.93 4.12 4.42
CA PRO A 108 -16.33 2.74 4.71
C PRO A 108 -15.68 1.72 3.77
N ASP A 109 -15.23 2.15 2.62
CA ASP A 109 -14.63 1.29 1.60
C ASP A 109 -13.09 1.32 1.58
N GLN A 110 -12.45 2.04 2.49
CA GLN A 110 -10.99 2.26 2.48
C GLN A 110 -10.15 0.98 2.40
N LEU A 111 -10.62 -0.10 3.05
CA LEU A 111 -9.91 -1.38 3.12
C LEU A 111 -10.42 -2.39 2.09
N THR A 112 -11.34 -1.99 1.20
CA THR A 112 -11.98 -2.85 0.21
C THR A 112 -11.52 -2.57 -1.20
N LEU A 113 -11.69 -3.54 -2.08
CA LEU A 113 -11.46 -3.40 -3.51
C LEU A 113 -12.35 -4.40 -4.26
N ASP A 114 -13.02 -3.94 -5.31
CA ASP A 114 -13.73 -4.82 -6.23
C ASP A 114 -12.74 -5.62 -7.09
N LEU A 115 -12.47 -6.85 -6.68
CA LEU A 115 -11.54 -7.75 -7.39
C LEU A 115 -12.06 -8.15 -8.78
N GLY A 116 -13.38 -8.16 -9.00
CA GLY A 116 -13.96 -8.46 -10.30
C GLY A 116 -13.64 -7.36 -11.32
N ARG A 117 -13.84 -6.10 -10.92
CA ARG A 117 -13.45 -4.94 -11.73
C ARG A 117 -11.94 -4.88 -11.95
N LEU A 118 -11.16 -5.06 -10.89
CA LEU A 118 -9.72 -5.09 -11.00
C LEU A 118 -9.26 -6.19 -11.97
N GLY A 119 -9.82 -7.39 -11.86
CA GLY A 119 -9.48 -8.55 -12.71
C GLY A 119 -9.78 -8.36 -14.19
N SER A 120 -10.73 -7.46 -14.53
CA SER A 120 -11.04 -7.10 -15.92
C SER A 120 -10.04 -6.11 -16.54
N MET A 121 -9.13 -5.55 -15.74
CA MET A 121 -8.14 -4.59 -16.22
C MET A 121 -7.00 -5.29 -16.97
N ALA A 122 -6.77 -4.89 -18.20
CA ALA A 122 -5.70 -5.44 -19.07
C ALA A 122 -4.38 -4.63 -18.97
N ARG A 123 -4.27 -3.69 -18.03
CA ARG A 123 -3.06 -2.86 -17.89
C ARG A 123 -1.98 -3.59 -17.08
N PRO A 124 -0.70 -3.35 -17.37
CA PRO A 124 0.40 -3.94 -16.59
C PRO A 124 0.31 -3.55 -15.12
N VAL A 125 0.47 -4.53 -14.22
CA VAL A 125 0.48 -4.34 -12.77
C VAL A 125 1.72 -4.95 -12.15
N LEU A 126 2.37 -4.20 -11.28
CA LEU A 126 3.43 -4.66 -10.39
C LEU A 126 2.97 -4.52 -8.95
N PHE A 127 2.95 -5.62 -8.24
CA PHE A 127 2.90 -5.63 -6.79
C PHE A 127 4.30 -5.79 -6.22
N THR A 128 4.62 -5.00 -5.20
CA THR A 128 5.86 -5.19 -4.44
C THR A 128 5.54 -5.38 -2.96
N VAL A 129 6.33 -6.20 -2.28
CA VAL A 129 6.23 -6.47 -0.85
C VAL A 129 7.62 -6.62 -0.27
N GLY A 130 7.83 -6.09 0.95
CA GLY A 130 9.07 -6.29 1.69
C GLY A 130 9.03 -7.57 2.52
N ASP A 131 10.14 -8.28 2.63
CA ASP A 131 10.22 -9.49 3.48
C ASP A 131 10.39 -9.17 4.98
N HIS A 132 10.66 -7.92 5.31
CA HIS A 132 10.67 -7.39 6.69
C HIS A 132 9.42 -6.58 7.03
N SER A 133 8.39 -6.65 6.20
CA SER A 133 7.11 -5.97 6.43
C SER A 133 6.21 -6.74 7.41
N PRO A 134 5.20 -6.09 8.00
CA PRO A 134 4.17 -6.77 8.78
C PRO A 134 3.53 -7.94 8.03
N PRO A 135 3.18 -9.03 8.73
CA PRO A 135 2.77 -10.31 8.12
C PRO A 135 1.45 -10.24 7.35
N THR A 136 0.68 -9.16 7.49
CA THR A 136 -0.60 -8.98 6.81
C THR A 136 -0.47 -8.58 5.34
N PHE A 137 0.63 -7.95 4.91
CA PHE A 137 0.76 -7.42 3.54
C PHE A 137 0.99 -8.51 2.48
N ALA A 138 1.82 -9.51 2.76
CA ALA A 138 2.07 -10.58 1.80
C ALA A 138 0.80 -11.37 1.44
N PRO A 139 -0.10 -11.74 2.37
CA PRO A 139 -1.40 -12.33 2.07
C PRO A 139 -2.31 -11.43 1.22
N VAL A 140 -2.35 -10.12 1.48
CA VAL A 140 -3.10 -9.16 0.63
C VAL A 140 -2.56 -9.18 -0.79
N VAL A 141 -1.25 -9.06 -0.97
CA VAL A 141 -0.61 -9.10 -2.29
C VAL A 141 -0.88 -10.43 -2.99
N ALA A 142 -0.86 -11.56 -2.28
CA ALA A 142 -1.18 -12.86 -2.85
C ALA A 142 -2.64 -12.95 -3.35
N LYS A 143 -3.61 -12.38 -2.63
CA LYS A 143 -5.02 -12.32 -3.08
C LYS A 143 -5.19 -11.42 -4.30
N LEU A 144 -4.52 -10.27 -4.33
CA LEU A 144 -4.52 -9.36 -5.48
C LEU A 144 -3.91 -10.02 -6.72
N ALA A 145 -2.78 -10.72 -6.57
CA ALA A 145 -2.13 -11.43 -7.67
C ALA A 145 -2.99 -12.58 -8.23
N ARG A 146 -3.79 -13.24 -7.40
CA ARG A 146 -4.76 -14.24 -7.88
C ARG A 146 -5.87 -13.63 -8.71
N ALA A 147 -6.32 -12.42 -8.36
CA ALA A 147 -7.34 -11.69 -9.13
C ALA A 147 -6.77 -11.12 -10.44
N LEU A 148 -5.46 -10.92 -10.53
CA LEU A 148 -4.73 -10.40 -11.69
C LEU A 148 -3.60 -11.35 -12.11
N PRO A 149 -3.89 -12.45 -12.82
CA PRO A 149 -2.88 -13.45 -13.18
C PRO A 149 -1.71 -12.92 -14.03
N HIS A 150 -1.90 -11.79 -14.72
CA HIS A 150 -0.87 -11.10 -15.49
C HIS A 150 -0.02 -10.13 -14.67
N ALA A 151 -0.38 -9.87 -13.41
CA ALA A 151 0.41 -9.01 -12.53
C ALA A 151 1.74 -9.69 -12.16
N ARG A 152 2.80 -8.87 -12.11
CA ARG A 152 4.08 -9.29 -11.55
C ARG A 152 4.08 -9.04 -10.04
N VAL A 153 4.71 -9.95 -9.30
CA VAL A 153 4.96 -9.78 -7.87
C VAL A 153 6.46 -9.81 -7.63
N VAL A 154 6.99 -8.82 -6.90
CA VAL A 154 8.40 -8.74 -6.52
C VAL A 154 8.52 -8.59 -5.01
N THR A 155 9.23 -9.52 -4.38
CA THR A 155 9.62 -9.40 -2.98
C THR A 155 10.94 -8.65 -2.89
N LEU A 156 10.96 -7.58 -2.11
CA LEU A 156 12.14 -6.72 -1.90
C LEU A 156 12.88 -7.21 -0.65
N ALA A 157 14.00 -7.91 -0.87
CA ALA A 157 14.79 -8.50 0.20
C ALA A 157 15.38 -7.44 1.14
N GLY A 158 15.19 -7.63 2.46
CA GLY A 158 15.61 -6.72 3.52
C GLY A 158 14.75 -5.48 3.68
N ALA A 159 13.78 -5.27 2.79
CA ALA A 159 12.93 -4.08 2.84
C ALA A 159 11.69 -4.30 3.70
N GLY A 160 11.25 -3.20 4.34
CA GLY A 160 9.96 -3.10 5.01
C GLY A 160 9.00 -2.21 4.23
N HIS A 161 8.04 -1.64 4.95
CA HIS A 161 6.88 -0.93 4.40
C HIS A 161 7.19 0.36 3.58
N ILE A 162 8.41 0.91 3.69
CA ILE A 162 8.83 2.12 2.96
C ILE A 162 10.10 1.88 2.13
N PRO A 163 10.10 0.97 1.15
CA PRO A 163 11.30 0.60 0.40
C PRO A 163 11.87 1.75 -0.41
N HIS A 164 11.05 2.70 -0.84
CA HIS A 164 11.48 3.90 -1.55
C HIS A 164 12.38 4.83 -0.69
N VAL A 165 12.38 4.63 0.64
CA VAL A 165 13.25 5.33 1.59
C VAL A 165 14.41 4.43 2.03
N SER A 166 14.11 3.19 2.44
CA SER A 166 15.10 2.28 3.03
C SER A 166 15.97 1.55 2.01
N HIS A 167 15.43 1.26 0.81
CA HIS A 167 16.07 0.49 -0.26
C HIS A 167 15.76 1.10 -1.64
N PRO A 168 16.03 2.42 -1.87
CA PRO A 168 15.57 3.15 -3.05
C PRO A 168 16.05 2.52 -4.36
N ASP A 169 17.29 2.05 -4.44
CA ASP A 169 17.84 1.49 -5.67
C ASP A 169 17.10 0.22 -6.11
N ARG A 170 16.82 -0.68 -5.17
CA ARG A 170 16.05 -1.92 -5.46
C ARG A 170 14.62 -1.64 -5.85
N TYR A 171 13.99 -0.68 -5.16
CA TYR A 171 12.63 -0.28 -5.48
C TYR A 171 12.54 0.35 -6.87
N VAL A 172 13.45 1.28 -7.18
CA VAL A 172 13.54 1.94 -8.49
C VAL A 172 13.82 0.93 -9.61
N GLU A 173 14.74 -0.02 -9.40
CA GLU A 173 15.03 -1.09 -10.35
C GLU A 173 13.79 -1.94 -10.68
N ALA A 174 13.04 -2.36 -9.66
CA ALA A 174 11.80 -3.13 -9.84
C ALA A 174 10.76 -2.35 -10.65
N VAL A 175 10.57 -1.06 -10.33
CA VAL A 175 9.63 -0.17 -11.03
C VAL A 175 10.09 0.09 -12.47
N ALA A 176 11.36 0.41 -12.69
CA ALA A 176 11.90 0.69 -14.02
C ALA A 176 11.81 -0.54 -14.93
N THR A 177 12.16 -1.72 -14.43
CA THR A 177 12.03 -2.98 -15.15
C THR A 177 10.57 -3.24 -15.55
N HIS A 178 9.62 -2.98 -14.67
CA HIS A 178 8.19 -3.15 -14.98
C HIS A 178 7.72 -2.19 -16.08
N ILE A 179 8.11 -0.91 -16.00
CA ILE A 179 7.74 0.11 -16.99
C ILE A 179 8.29 -0.25 -18.38
N THR A 180 9.56 -0.64 -18.45
CA THR A 180 10.23 -0.97 -19.74
C THR A 180 9.67 -2.25 -20.35
N SER A 181 9.39 -3.28 -19.57
CA SER A 181 8.78 -4.53 -20.06
C SER A 181 7.38 -4.31 -20.64
N GLY A 182 6.52 -3.51 -19.97
CA GLY A 182 5.19 -3.19 -20.48
C GLY A 182 5.19 -2.35 -21.76
N THR A 183 6.27 -1.63 -22.05
CA THR A 183 6.39 -0.84 -23.28
C THR A 183 6.75 -1.72 -24.49
N SER A 184 7.49 -2.80 -24.28
CA SER A 184 7.91 -3.70 -25.36
C SER A 184 6.77 -4.54 -25.94
N GLU A 185 5.78 -4.91 -25.13
CA GLU A 185 4.60 -5.66 -25.61
C GLU A 185 3.62 -4.79 -26.41
N GLN A 186 3.57 -3.49 -26.18
CA GLN A 186 2.69 -2.57 -26.94
C GLN A 186 3.21 -2.22 -28.35
N VAL A 187 4.52 -2.33 -28.58
CA VAL A 187 5.11 -2.02 -29.90
C VAL A 187 4.92 -3.16 -30.90
N THR A 188 4.74 -4.39 -30.44
CA THR A 188 4.54 -5.57 -31.31
C THR A 188 3.11 -5.69 -31.86
N HIS A 189 2.15 -4.95 -31.35
CA HIS A 189 0.74 -5.02 -31.79
C HIS A 189 0.32 -3.93 -32.80
N VAL A 190 1.23 -3.03 -33.21
CA VAL A 190 0.95 -1.94 -34.18
C VAL A 190 1.53 -2.22 -35.58
N ALA A 191 2.19 -3.33 -35.76
CA ALA A 191 2.78 -3.73 -37.06
C ALA A 191 2.12 -5.01 -37.63
N GLY A 192 0.79 -5.00 -37.76
CA GLY A 192 0.02 -6.05 -38.42
C GLY A 192 -1.14 -5.47 -39.19
#